data_26bd6027342c9711604464dfb0db44ca
#
_entry.id   26bd6027342c9711604464dfb0db44ca
#
_cell.length_a   1.000
_cell.length_b   1.000
_cell.length_c   1.000
_cell.angle_alpha   90.00
_cell.angle_beta   90.00
_cell.angle_gamma   90.00
#
_symmetry.space_group_name_H-M   'P 1'
#
loop_
_entity.id
_entity.type
_entity.pdbx_description
1 polymer ?
#
loop_
_entity_poly.entity_id
_entity_poly.type
_entity_poly.pdbx_seq_one_letter_code
_entity_poly.pdbx_strand_id
1 'polypeptide(L)'
;MYTFQRQNADFVHILSSHKPYAAAYVRGSEHYPTVVGRILFYPAGKHGVLVVSNVHGLPVSGEQCRTDIFAMHIHENGACKSCAKDAFLSAGGHLNPEDCPHPAHAGDLPPLFALDNGNAFSVVLTDRFGVVEIIGKSVILHRNPDDFQTQPAGNAGERIACSTVVKTMRHR
;
A
#
# COMPACT_ATOMS: atom_id res chain seq x y z
N MET A 1 3.19 -18.55 36.74
CA MET A 1 3.36 -17.09 36.48
C MET A 1 4.14 -16.95 35.20
N TYR A 2 3.45 -16.76 34.04
CA TYR A 2 4.12 -16.61 32.75
C TYR A 2 4.67 -15.19 32.67
N THR A 3 5.97 -15.06 32.76
CA THR A 3 6.67 -13.82 32.39
C THR A 3 6.53 -13.61 30.90
N PHE A 4 5.60 -12.77 30.48
CA PHE A 4 5.58 -12.18 29.14
C PHE A 4 6.89 -11.38 29.00
N GLN A 5 7.95 -12.00 28.51
CA GLN A 5 9.10 -11.25 28.07
C GLN A 5 8.64 -10.33 26.94
N ARG A 6 8.72 -9.03 27.19
CA ARG A 6 8.48 -7.97 26.20
C ARG A 6 9.50 -8.10 25.05
N GLN A 7 9.18 -8.95 24.08
CA GLN A 7 9.84 -8.95 22.77
C GLN A 7 9.00 -8.21 21.73
N ASN A 8 8.05 -7.39 22.19
CA ASN A 8 7.30 -6.55 21.29
C ASN A 8 8.24 -5.45 20.80
N ALA A 9 8.53 -5.45 19.50
CA ALA A 9 9.11 -4.29 18.88
C ALA A 9 8.25 -3.09 19.25
N ASP A 10 8.85 -2.05 19.79
CA ASP A 10 8.12 -0.83 20.09
C ASP A 10 7.89 -0.10 18.77
N PHE A 11 6.78 -0.44 18.09
CA PHE A 11 6.41 0.15 16.80
C PHE A 11 6.17 1.65 16.91
N VAL A 12 5.70 2.12 18.05
CA VAL A 12 5.55 3.55 18.32
C VAL A 12 6.92 4.23 18.33
N HIS A 13 7.91 3.59 18.96
CA HIS A 13 9.28 4.09 18.95
C HIS A 13 9.87 4.11 17.52
N ILE A 14 9.65 3.07 16.72
CA ILE A 14 10.11 3.05 15.32
C ILE A 14 9.52 4.25 14.57
N LEU A 15 8.20 4.47 14.66
CA LEU A 15 7.52 5.53 13.94
C LEU A 15 7.90 6.94 14.41
N SER A 16 8.19 7.12 15.70
CA SER A 16 8.53 8.42 16.28
C SER A 16 10.01 8.78 16.15
N SER A 17 10.92 7.80 16.12
CA SER A 17 12.36 8.01 16.21
C SER A 17 13.14 7.70 14.95
N HIS A 18 12.54 6.98 13.98
CA HIS A 18 13.20 6.61 12.74
C HIS A 18 12.57 7.32 11.54
N LYS A 19 13.41 7.60 10.54
CA LYS A 19 12.92 8.01 9.21
C LYS A 19 12.53 6.77 8.41
N PRO A 20 11.52 6.85 7.52
CA PRO A 20 11.20 5.75 6.63
C PRO A 20 12.41 5.42 5.76
N TYR A 21 12.63 4.14 5.47
CA TYR A 21 13.70 3.68 4.59
C TYR A 21 13.33 3.83 3.11
N ALA A 22 12.05 3.64 2.80
CA ALA A 22 11.50 3.81 1.46
C ALA A 22 10.14 4.52 1.54
N ALA A 23 9.73 5.12 0.43
CA ALA A 23 8.47 5.83 0.32
C ALA A 23 7.89 5.71 -1.10
N ALA A 24 6.57 5.77 -1.21
CA ALA A 24 5.82 5.96 -2.43
C ALA A 24 4.90 7.19 -2.27
N TYR A 25 4.97 8.13 -3.21
CA TYR A 25 4.15 9.33 -3.21
C TYR A 25 3.06 9.19 -4.27
N VAL A 26 1.98 8.49 -3.91
CA VAL A 26 0.91 8.13 -4.83
C VAL A 26 0.21 9.36 -5.39
N ARG A 27 -0.10 9.27 -6.68
CA ARG A 27 -0.89 10.25 -7.42
C ARG A 27 -1.96 9.54 -8.22
N GLY A 28 -3.13 10.12 -8.23
CA GLY A 28 -4.27 9.62 -9.00
C GLY A 28 -4.07 9.71 -10.50
N SER A 29 -4.83 8.89 -11.22
CA SER A 29 -4.96 8.97 -12.68
C SER A 29 -5.69 10.25 -13.08
N GLU A 30 -5.82 10.49 -14.39
CA GLU A 30 -6.61 11.61 -14.92
C GLU A 30 -8.08 11.58 -14.48
N HIS A 31 -8.62 10.38 -14.26
CA HIS A 31 -10.00 10.22 -13.75
C HIS A 31 -10.13 10.46 -12.24
N TYR A 32 -9.03 10.39 -11.51
CA TYR A 32 -8.97 10.56 -10.04
C TYR A 32 -7.92 11.59 -9.62
N PRO A 33 -7.93 12.80 -10.17
CA PRO A 33 -6.85 13.78 -10.01
C PRO A 33 -6.70 14.30 -8.57
N THR A 34 -7.72 14.10 -7.74
CA THR A 34 -7.71 14.50 -6.33
C THR A 34 -6.95 13.53 -5.43
N VAL A 35 -6.74 12.29 -5.88
CA VAL A 35 -6.07 11.27 -5.07
C VAL A 35 -4.59 11.56 -4.96
N VAL A 36 -4.14 11.86 -3.76
CA VAL A 36 -2.73 12.07 -3.43
C VAL A 36 -2.41 11.43 -2.09
N GLY A 37 -1.18 11.00 -1.90
CA GLY A 37 -0.80 10.44 -0.60
C GLY A 37 0.65 10.00 -0.53
N ARG A 38 1.01 9.50 0.64
CA ARG A 38 2.32 8.92 0.89
C ARG A 38 2.16 7.58 1.60
N ILE A 39 2.90 6.62 1.12
CA ILE A 39 3.05 5.31 1.73
C ILE A 39 4.51 5.18 2.16
N LEU A 40 4.73 5.04 3.45
CA LEU A 40 6.06 5.03 4.06
C LEU A 40 6.38 3.64 4.58
N PHE A 41 7.60 3.20 4.36
CA PHE A 41 8.07 1.87 4.73
C PHE A 41 9.21 1.96 5.73
N TYR A 42 9.00 1.38 6.92
CA TYR A 42 9.95 1.37 8.01
C TYR A 42 10.39 -0.07 8.30
N PRO A 43 11.70 -0.38 8.27
CA PRO A 43 12.18 -1.68 8.73
C PRO A 43 11.83 -1.88 10.21
N ALA A 44 11.20 -2.99 10.53
CA ALA A 44 10.86 -3.40 11.91
C ALA A 44 11.73 -4.58 12.40
N GLY A 45 12.97 -4.66 11.92
CA GLY A 45 13.90 -5.72 12.24
C GLY A 45 13.37 -7.10 11.85
N LYS A 46 13.44 -8.06 12.77
CA LYS A 46 12.94 -9.43 12.54
C LYS A 46 11.42 -9.54 12.38
N HIS A 47 10.69 -8.46 12.65
CA HIS A 47 9.22 -8.44 12.57
C HIS A 47 8.70 -8.03 11.19
N GLY A 48 9.60 -7.66 10.25
CA GLY A 48 9.23 -7.29 8.88
C GLY A 48 9.27 -5.78 8.63
N VAL A 49 8.22 -5.25 8.04
CA VAL A 49 8.09 -3.85 7.60
C VAL A 49 6.80 -3.24 8.16
N LEU A 50 6.92 -2.07 8.80
CA LEU A 50 5.76 -1.22 9.08
C LEU A 50 5.47 -0.36 7.85
N VAL A 51 4.24 -0.46 7.36
CA VAL A 51 3.71 0.31 6.24
C VAL A 51 2.75 1.36 6.81
N VAL A 52 3.08 2.63 6.61
CA VAL A 52 2.25 3.76 7.05
C VAL A 52 1.65 4.42 5.82
N SER A 53 0.33 4.39 5.71
CA SER A 53 -0.40 4.98 4.60
C SER A 53 -1.15 6.22 5.07
N ASN A 54 -0.98 7.33 4.35
CA ASN A 54 -1.74 8.56 4.54
C ASN A 54 -2.13 9.09 3.16
N VAL A 55 -3.41 8.91 2.81
CA VAL A 55 -3.97 9.18 1.49
C VAL A 55 -5.15 10.15 1.62
N HIS A 56 -5.29 11.03 0.66
CA HIS A 56 -6.33 12.06 0.59
C HIS A 56 -7.03 12.03 -0.77
N GLY A 57 -8.25 12.56 -0.81
CA GLY A 57 -9.01 12.73 -2.05
C GLY A 57 -9.50 11.44 -2.68
N LEU A 58 -9.63 10.36 -1.89
CA LEU A 58 -10.26 9.11 -2.33
C LEU A 58 -11.72 9.35 -2.71
N PRO A 59 -12.22 8.69 -3.78
CA PRO A 59 -13.56 8.91 -4.30
C PRO A 59 -14.62 8.21 -3.43
N VAL A 60 -15.04 8.87 -2.35
CA VAL A 60 -16.06 8.36 -1.43
C VAL A 60 -17.47 8.60 -2.00
N SER A 61 -18.40 7.69 -1.68
CA SER A 61 -19.77 7.72 -2.21
C SER A 61 -20.64 8.84 -1.66
N GLY A 62 -20.36 9.30 -0.43
CA GLY A 62 -21.21 10.26 0.30
C GLY A 62 -22.52 9.66 0.82
N GLU A 63 -22.73 8.36 0.69
CA GLU A 63 -23.93 7.66 1.15
C GLU A 63 -23.88 7.37 2.66
N GLN A 64 -25.04 7.24 3.31
CA GLN A 64 -25.13 6.99 4.74
C GLN A 64 -24.57 5.60 5.14
N CYS A 65 -24.86 4.57 4.33
CA CYS A 65 -24.36 3.19 4.54
C CYS A 65 -23.33 2.87 3.46
N ARG A 66 -22.13 3.43 3.59
CA ARG A 66 -21.09 3.31 2.58
C ARG A 66 -20.04 2.23 2.90
N THR A 67 -19.43 1.72 1.86
CA THR A 67 -18.30 0.81 1.90
C THR A 67 -17.12 1.42 1.15
N ASP A 68 -16.65 2.59 1.58
CA ASP A 68 -15.53 3.30 0.94
C ASP A 68 -14.20 2.65 1.36
N ILE A 69 -13.98 1.47 0.82
CA ILE A 69 -12.80 0.63 1.07
C ILE A 69 -12.06 0.47 -0.26
N PHE A 70 -10.76 0.71 -0.22
CA PHE A 70 -9.89 0.75 -1.40
C PHE A 70 -8.77 -0.27 -1.24
N ALA A 71 -8.61 -1.20 -2.18
CA ALA A 71 -7.49 -2.13 -2.14
C ALA A 71 -6.17 -1.40 -2.38
N MET A 72 -5.11 -1.90 -1.76
CA MET A 72 -3.75 -1.40 -1.88
C MET A 72 -2.78 -2.55 -2.06
N HIS A 73 -2.05 -2.55 -3.18
CA HIS A 73 -1.10 -3.63 -3.48
C HIS A 73 0.25 -3.07 -3.91
N ILE A 74 1.32 -3.86 -3.66
CA ILE A 74 2.61 -3.67 -4.31
C ILE A 74 2.58 -4.43 -5.64
N HIS A 75 2.90 -3.75 -6.73
CA HIS A 75 2.99 -4.33 -8.08
C HIS A 75 4.43 -4.56 -8.51
N GLU A 76 4.63 -5.51 -9.41
CA GLU A 76 5.95 -6.02 -9.81
C GLU A 76 6.83 -5.02 -10.54
N ASN A 77 6.25 -4.05 -11.27
CA ASN A 77 6.97 -3.04 -12.01
C ASN A 77 6.79 -1.65 -11.42
N GLY A 78 7.88 -0.85 -11.36
CA GLY A 78 7.84 0.52 -10.87
C GLY A 78 7.30 1.55 -11.85
N ALA A 79 6.61 1.12 -12.92
CA ALA A 79 6.13 1.98 -13.98
C ALA A 79 4.70 2.46 -13.72
N CYS A 80 4.52 3.75 -13.49
CA CYS A 80 3.22 4.39 -13.28
C CYS A 80 2.76 5.19 -14.50
N LYS A 81 2.87 4.58 -15.70
CA LYS A 81 2.38 5.24 -16.93
C LYS A 81 0.87 5.11 -16.98
N SER A 82 0.18 6.24 -17.07
CA SER A 82 -1.26 6.29 -17.34
C SER A 82 -1.47 6.39 -18.84
N CYS A 83 -2.37 5.57 -19.38
CA CYS A 83 -2.90 5.75 -20.72
C CYS A 83 -4.43 5.81 -20.66
N ALA A 84 -5.05 6.42 -21.65
CA ALA A 84 -6.46 6.79 -21.64
C ALA A 84 -7.45 5.62 -21.42
N LYS A 85 -7.03 4.36 -21.65
CA LYS A 85 -7.91 3.19 -21.52
C LYS A 85 -7.66 2.37 -20.24
N ASP A 86 -6.40 2.32 -19.77
CA ASP A 86 -6.03 1.51 -18.60
C ASP A 86 -4.94 2.24 -17.81
N ALA A 87 -5.37 2.94 -16.76
CA ALA A 87 -4.43 3.63 -15.89
C ALA A 87 -3.47 2.63 -15.25
N PHE A 88 -2.17 2.91 -15.37
CA PHE A 88 -1.09 2.20 -14.68
C PHE A 88 -0.93 0.71 -15.02
N LEU A 89 -1.39 0.28 -16.21
CA LEU A 89 -1.23 -1.12 -16.66
C LEU A 89 0.25 -1.54 -16.71
N SER A 90 1.14 -0.59 -16.96
CA SER A 90 2.60 -0.79 -16.97
C SER A 90 3.19 -1.25 -15.63
N ALA A 91 2.45 -1.11 -14.53
CA ALA A 91 2.85 -1.63 -13.22
C ALA A 91 2.85 -3.18 -13.15
N GLY A 92 2.21 -3.84 -14.12
CA GLY A 92 2.14 -5.31 -14.15
C GLY A 92 1.15 -5.89 -13.15
N GLY A 93 1.40 -7.14 -12.73
CA GLY A 93 0.64 -7.85 -11.69
C GLY A 93 1.08 -7.47 -10.28
N HIS A 94 0.48 -8.12 -9.27
CA HIS A 94 0.93 -8.00 -7.89
C HIS A 94 2.36 -8.56 -7.74
N LEU A 95 3.14 -8.02 -6.81
CA LEU A 95 4.45 -8.57 -6.46
C LEU A 95 4.25 -9.99 -5.91
N ASN A 96 4.66 -10.99 -6.68
CA ASN A 96 4.42 -12.41 -6.38
C ASN A 96 5.66 -13.26 -6.74
N PRO A 97 6.77 -13.14 -6.01
CA PRO A 97 8.01 -13.86 -6.32
C PRO A 97 7.90 -15.38 -6.12
N GLU A 98 6.98 -15.83 -5.28
CA GLU A 98 6.80 -17.25 -4.94
C GLU A 98 5.72 -17.94 -5.78
N ASP A 99 5.14 -17.24 -6.77
CA ASP A 99 4.06 -17.75 -7.63
C ASP A 99 2.88 -18.35 -6.83
N CYS A 100 2.52 -17.70 -5.73
CA CYS A 100 1.40 -18.07 -4.89
C CYS A 100 0.06 -17.63 -5.49
N PRO A 101 -1.08 -18.27 -5.15
CA PRO A 101 -2.39 -17.73 -5.47
C PRO A 101 -2.72 -16.52 -4.61
N HIS A 102 -3.56 -15.59 -5.12
CA HIS A 102 -4.13 -14.51 -4.33
C HIS A 102 -5.02 -15.09 -3.19
N PRO A 103 -4.99 -14.56 -1.96
CA PRO A 103 -4.28 -13.36 -1.47
C PRO A 103 -2.95 -13.66 -0.77
N ALA A 104 -2.19 -14.62 -1.24
CA ALA A 104 -0.90 -14.97 -0.66
C ALA A 104 0.30 -14.31 -1.37
N HIS A 105 0.07 -13.36 -2.29
CA HIS A 105 1.15 -12.63 -2.93
C HIS A 105 1.91 -11.79 -1.89
N ALA A 106 3.20 -11.60 -2.10
CA ALA A 106 4.00 -10.72 -1.26
C ALA A 106 3.46 -9.27 -1.28
N GLY A 107 2.89 -8.85 -2.41
CA GLY A 107 2.34 -7.51 -2.60
C GLY A 107 0.94 -7.28 -2.07
N ASP A 108 0.22 -8.30 -1.58
CA ASP A 108 -1.14 -8.13 -1.07
C ASP A 108 -1.12 -7.49 0.32
N LEU A 109 -1.57 -6.24 0.40
CA LEU A 109 -1.64 -5.46 1.64
C LEU A 109 -3.10 -5.31 2.10
N PRO A 110 -3.33 -5.11 3.41
CA PRO A 110 -4.66 -4.74 3.91
C PRO A 110 -5.19 -3.47 3.23
N PRO A 111 -6.51 -3.42 2.95
CA PRO A 111 -7.11 -2.29 2.27
C PRO A 111 -7.16 -1.03 3.14
N LEU A 112 -7.39 0.10 2.49
CA LEU A 112 -7.62 1.38 3.13
C LEU A 112 -9.11 1.63 3.35
N PHE A 113 -9.48 2.01 4.56
CA PHE A 113 -10.83 2.49 4.91
C PHE A 113 -10.83 4.01 4.85
N ALA A 114 -11.64 4.58 3.96
CA ALA A 114 -11.73 6.02 3.85
C ALA A 114 -12.74 6.61 4.83
N LEU A 115 -12.40 7.78 5.36
CA LEU A 115 -13.29 8.64 6.12
C LEU A 115 -14.24 9.38 5.15
N ASP A 116 -15.25 10.04 5.70
CA ASP A 116 -16.28 10.82 4.96
C ASP A 116 -15.71 11.88 4.03
N ASN A 117 -14.55 12.39 4.37
CA ASN A 117 -13.84 13.43 3.60
C ASN A 117 -12.85 12.88 2.57
N GLY A 118 -12.86 11.56 2.31
CA GLY A 118 -11.97 10.91 1.37
C GLY A 118 -10.52 10.73 1.87
N ASN A 119 -10.27 10.93 3.17
CA ASN A 119 -8.97 10.68 3.77
C ASN A 119 -8.90 9.25 4.30
N ALA A 120 -7.74 8.61 4.18
CA ALA A 120 -7.45 7.31 4.78
C ALA A 120 -6.09 7.33 5.48
N PHE A 121 -6.04 6.73 6.66
CA PHE A 121 -4.81 6.52 7.41
C PHE A 121 -4.76 5.10 7.92
N SER A 122 -3.64 4.41 7.70
CA SER A 122 -3.42 3.07 8.25
C SER A 122 -1.96 2.85 8.64
N VAL A 123 -1.75 1.97 9.61
CA VAL A 123 -0.44 1.43 9.96
C VAL A 123 -0.56 -0.08 9.98
N VAL A 124 0.24 -0.75 9.17
CA VAL A 124 0.20 -2.20 9.01
C VAL A 124 1.60 -2.77 9.20
N LEU A 125 1.71 -3.88 9.90
CA LEU A 125 2.93 -4.69 9.94
C LEU A 125 2.77 -5.84 8.95
N THR A 126 3.80 -6.06 8.11
CA THR A 126 3.87 -7.20 7.20
C THR A 126 5.27 -7.78 7.19
N ASP A 127 5.36 -9.08 7.08
CA ASP A 127 6.60 -9.86 6.90
C ASP A 127 6.71 -10.49 5.51
N ARG A 128 5.75 -10.17 4.61
CA ARG A 128 5.66 -10.75 3.26
C ARG A 128 6.76 -10.27 2.30
N PHE A 129 7.46 -9.18 2.64
CA PHE A 129 8.61 -8.66 1.88
C PHE A 129 9.57 -7.91 2.79
N GLY A 130 10.83 -7.84 2.37
CA GLY A 130 11.81 -6.93 2.92
C GLY A 130 11.71 -5.55 2.26
N VAL A 131 11.99 -4.47 3.02
CA VAL A 131 11.87 -3.09 2.49
C VAL A 131 12.78 -2.83 1.28
N VAL A 132 13.88 -3.54 1.14
CA VAL A 132 14.81 -3.40 -0.01
C VAL A 132 14.24 -4.03 -1.27
N GLU A 133 13.45 -5.09 -1.14
CA GLU A 133 12.89 -5.87 -2.26
C GLU A 133 11.81 -5.08 -3.03
N ILE A 134 11.15 -4.15 -2.35
CA ILE A 134 10.10 -3.34 -2.96
C ILE A 134 10.60 -2.03 -3.60
N ILE A 135 11.88 -1.67 -3.42
CA ILE A 135 12.45 -0.48 -4.08
C ILE A 135 12.43 -0.70 -5.60
N GLY A 136 11.91 0.28 -6.33
CA GLY A 136 11.72 0.18 -7.78
C GLY A 136 10.46 -0.58 -8.21
N LYS A 137 9.68 -1.12 -7.28
CA LYS A 137 8.32 -1.63 -7.48
C LYS A 137 7.32 -0.48 -7.42
N SER A 138 6.02 -0.73 -7.60
CA SER A 138 5.02 0.32 -7.43
C SER A 138 3.97 -0.03 -6.38
N VAL A 139 3.42 1.00 -5.75
CA VAL A 139 2.18 0.93 -4.97
C VAL A 139 1.04 1.33 -5.88
N ILE A 140 0.00 0.50 -5.95
CA ILE A 140 -1.26 0.80 -6.63
C ILE A 140 -2.39 0.87 -5.61
N LEU A 141 -3.23 1.90 -5.73
CA LEU A 141 -4.52 1.95 -5.08
C LEU A 141 -5.60 1.59 -6.09
N HIS A 142 -6.56 0.78 -5.68
CA HIS A 142 -7.66 0.31 -6.50
C HIS A 142 -9.00 0.87 -6.03
N ARG A 143 -9.97 0.92 -6.95
CA ARG A 143 -11.31 1.52 -6.72
C ARG A 143 -12.16 0.72 -5.76
N ASN A 144 -12.06 -0.62 -5.81
CA ASN A 144 -12.85 -1.52 -5.00
C ASN A 144 -12.05 -2.09 -3.84
N PRO A 145 -12.70 -2.63 -2.81
CA PRO A 145 -12.04 -3.49 -1.84
C PRO A 145 -11.49 -4.74 -2.50
N ASP A 146 -10.44 -5.30 -1.91
CA ASP A 146 -9.99 -6.64 -2.20
C ASP A 146 -10.96 -7.65 -1.54
N ASP A 147 -11.47 -8.62 -2.30
CA ASP A 147 -12.35 -9.66 -1.79
C ASP A 147 -11.59 -10.88 -1.22
N PHE A 148 -10.25 -10.88 -1.33
CA PHE A 148 -9.34 -11.92 -0.84
C PHE A 148 -9.60 -13.32 -1.39
N GLN A 149 -10.31 -13.45 -2.49
CA GLN A 149 -10.73 -14.74 -3.06
C GLN A 149 -10.57 -14.80 -4.57
N THR A 150 -10.99 -13.77 -5.28
CA THR A 150 -11.01 -13.77 -6.75
C THR A 150 -9.59 -13.72 -7.32
N GLN A 151 -9.26 -14.68 -8.17
CA GLN A 151 -7.98 -14.70 -8.88
C GLN A 151 -8.01 -13.77 -10.09
N PRO A 152 -6.90 -13.15 -10.45
CA PRO A 152 -5.60 -13.12 -9.75
C PRO A 152 -5.43 -11.97 -8.77
N ALA A 153 -6.42 -11.11 -8.54
CA ALA A 153 -6.20 -9.80 -7.91
C ALA A 153 -7.36 -9.33 -7.00
N GLY A 154 -8.17 -10.28 -6.45
CA GLY A 154 -9.20 -9.95 -5.44
C GLY A 154 -10.33 -9.07 -5.95
N ASN A 155 -10.61 -9.06 -7.25
CA ASN A 155 -11.65 -8.21 -7.86
C ASN A 155 -11.52 -6.71 -7.49
N ALA A 156 -10.30 -6.26 -7.23
CA ALA A 156 -9.99 -4.92 -6.72
C ALA A 156 -10.38 -3.77 -7.68
N GLY A 157 -10.71 -4.09 -8.93
CA GLY A 157 -11.23 -3.14 -9.90
C GLY A 157 -10.17 -2.21 -10.47
N GLU A 158 -10.62 -1.01 -10.86
CA GLU A 158 -9.81 -0.01 -11.53
C GLU A 158 -8.61 0.45 -10.67
N ARG A 159 -7.46 0.68 -11.31
CA ARG A 159 -6.28 1.28 -10.70
C ARG A 159 -6.44 2.79 -10.65
N ILE A 160 -6.65 3.36 -9.47
CA ILE A 160 -6.98 4.78 -9.32
C ILE A 160 -5.77 5.66 -9.04
N ALA A 161 -4.72 5.13 -8.40
CA ALA A 161 -3.49 5.86 -8.11
C ALA A 161 -2.27 4.96 -8.11
N CYS A 162 -1.12 5.54 -8.42
CA CYS A 162 0.17 4.83 -8.51
C CYS A 162 1.32 5.68 -7.98
N SER A 163 2.35 5.02 -7.47
CA SER A 163 3.70 5.58 -7.31
C SER A 163 4.75 4.49 -7.30
N THR A 164 5.91 4.78 -7.88
CA THR A 164 7.11 3.96 -7.68
C THR A 164 7.61 4.11 -6.25
N VAL A 165 8.00 3.00 -5.64
CA VAL A 165 8.66 2.98 -4.34
C VAL A 165 10.12 3.40 -4.52
N VAL A 166 10.51 4.47 -3.82
CA VAL A 166 11.87 5.00 -3.87
C VAL A 166 12.54 4.94 -2.50
N LYS A 167 13.84 4.72 -2.47
CA LYS A 167 14.61 4.83 -1.24
C LYS A 167 14.62 6.28 -0.77
N THR A 168 14.31 6.51 0.50
CA THR A 168 14.41 7.86 1.07
C THR A 168 15.89 8.23 1.22
N MET A 169 16.27 9.42 0.73
CA MET A 169 17.64 9.89 0.91
C MET A 169 17.90 10.18 2.40
N ARG A 170 19.00 9.66 2.92
CA ARG A 170 19.53 10.15 4.19
C ARG A 170 20.08 11.54 3.94
N HIS A 171 19.40 12.58 4.43
CA HIS A 171 20.10 13.86 4.62
C HIS A 171 21.19 13.61 5.67
N ARG A 172 22.43 13.75 5.28
CA ARG A 172 23.59 13.75 6.17
C ARG A 172 23.50 14.93 7.13
#